data_d602ba67ac0626da617447c1846c47e1
#
_entry.id   d602ba67ac0626da617447c1846c47e1
#
_cell.length_a   1.000
_cell.length_b   1.000
_cell.length_c   1.000
_cell.angle_alpha   90.00
_cell.angle_beta   90.00
_cell.angle_gamma   90.00
#
_symmetry.space_group_name_H-M   'P 1'
#
loop_
_entity.id
_entity.type
_entity.pdbx_description
1 polymer ?
#
loop_
_entity_poly.entity_id
_entity_poly.type
_entity_poly.pdbx_seq_one_letter_code
_entity_poly.pdbx_strand_id
1 'polypeptide(L)'
;MPDAVAPGVYVEEAPAGARAIAGVPTSTAVFLGATQAGPVAAPLVVRSFAEFEAQFGALAAEMPLGYAVQQYFANGGRDALIARIVPSGSALTDADLSSPALKAQKRGLWLLDHAEHFNILCIPPLSRSTDVGRVTWDAAVAYAVGRRAMVLVDPPAAWMAAPTLSDITALVGASPNAALYYPRLQAADPLRGDQLASFAPCGAVAGIYARTDASRGVWKAPAGVEATVLGVQGLSAALSDAQLSALSAMGVNGLRALSGGAIVVWGARTLAGADTVDPFKFVPVRRLDLFIEDSITRGLQSAVFEPNGPSLWERIRASVTDFLLGLFRQGALQGDTPEEAFFVRCDASTMTQQDIDQGTVKLVVGFAPLRPAEFVIIGIGSFAKDRPCPSFLSRHYRIRSARYALRVIWDGEAIAGVRRVRGLGQLTELVSVRDGGDPNASRVVVGPTKFEPVTIERGITRDDAFEKWAHAMRQGAASAPRKDVRIELHYGERRLTVAWGAQAGAAGQIRGTRPQCRQQ
;
A
#
# COMPACT_ATOMS: atom_id res chain seq x y z
N MET A 1 32.61 26.42 -20.60
CA MET A 1 33.59 25.88 -21.58
C MET A 1 34.84 26.68 -21.41
N PRO A 2 36.01 26.08 -21.14
CA PRO A 2 37.25 26.82 -21.23
C PRO A 2 37.44 27.27 -22.69
N ASP A 3 37.76 28.54 -22.91
CA ASP A 3 38.06 29.07 -24.24
C ASP A 3 39.30 28.35 -24.79
N ALA A 4 39.07 27.44 -25.73
CA ALA A 4 40.13 26.74 -26.44
C ALA A 4 40.86 27.73 -27.34
N VAL A 5 42.03 28.23 -26.90
CA VAL A 5 42.81 29.29 -27.60
C VAL A 5 43.79 28.71 -28.62
N ALA A 6 44.03 27.41 -28.65
CA ALA A 6 44.93 26.76 -29.61
C ALA A 6 44.48 25.33 -29.97
N PRO A 7 44.84 24.78 -31.14
CA PRO A 7 44.58 23.38 -31.45
C PRO A 7 45.34 22.48 -30.45
N GLY A 8 44.59 21.67 -29.68
CA GLY A 8 45.15 20.78 -28.67
C GLY A 8 44.07 19.81 -28.13
N VAL A 9 44.49 18.79 -27.39
CA VAL A 9 43.60 17.90 -26.66
C VAL A 9 43.36 18.50 -25.29
N TYR A 10 42.11 18.88 -25.02
CA TYR A 10 41.68 19.38 -23.74
C TYR A 10 40.98 18.24 -22.99
N VAL A 11 41.48 17.88 -21.83
CA VAL A 11 40.84 16.89 -20.96
C VAL A 11 39.98 17.68 -19.98
N GLU A 12 38.68 17.62 -20.14
CA GLU A 12 37.73 18.09 -19.16
C GLU A 12 37.31 16.88 -18.29
N GLU A 13 37.73 16.89 -17.04
CA GLU A 13 37.23 15.92 -16.09
C GLU A 13 35.77 16.26 -15.78
N ALA A 14 34.86 15.67 -16.52
CA ALA A 14 33.46 15.68 -16.11
C ALA A 14 33.33 14.85 -14.82
N PRO A 15 32.78 15.41 -13.73
CA PRO A 15 32.52 14.63 -12.52
C PRO A 15 31.74 13.37 -12.93
N ALA A 16 32.16 12.22 -12.43
CA ALA A 16 31.50 10.95 -12.70
C ALA A 16 30.00 11.12 -12.42
N GLY A 17 29.18 11.02 -13.47
CA GLY A 17 27.74 11.26 -13.41
C GLY A 17 27.10 10.40 -12.32
N ALA A 18 25.96 10.83 -11.80
CA ALA A 18 25.17 10.08 -10.83
C ALA A 18 25.00 8.63 -11.33
N ARG A 19 25.41 7.66 -10.50
CA ARG A 19 25.27 6.25 -10.87
C ARG A 19 23.81 5.87 -10.79
N ALA A 20 23.25 5.32 -11.86
CA ALA A 20 21.86 4.90 -11.90
C ALA A 20 21.61 3.78 -10.88
N ILE A 21 20.60 3.96 -10.04
CA ILE A 21 20.11 2.92 -9.13
C ILE A 21 19.25 1.95 -9.93
N ALA A 22 19.67 0.68 -9.98
CA ALA A 22 18.86 -0.39 -10.55
C ALA A 22 17.84 -0.89 -9.52
N GLY A 23 16.58 -1.06 -9.94
CA GLY A 23 15.58 -1.70 -9.11
C GLY A 23 15.95 -3.16 -8.83
N VAL A 24 15.83 -3.58 -7.57
CA VAL A 24 16.03 -4.99 -7.18
C VAL A 24 14.88 -5.86 -7.73
N PRO A 25 15.07 -7.19 -7.89
CA PRO A 25 13.96 -8.11 -8.16
C PRO A 25 12.88 -7.99 -7.07
N THR A 26 11.60 -8.08 -7.43
CA THR A 26 10.47 -7.91 -6.49
C THR A 26 9.76 -9.20 -6.13
N SER A 27 10.02 -10.29 -6.85
CA SER A 27 9.24 -11.53 -6.79
C SER A 27 10.06 -12.79 -6.56
N THR A 28 11.26 -12.67 -6.03
CA THR A 28 12.05 -13.83 -5.61
C THR A 28 11.44 -14.42 -4.35
N ALA A 29 10.84 -15.61 -4.46
CA ALA A 29 10.21 -16.31 -3.35
C ALA A 29 11.15 -17.32 -2.72
N VAL A 30 11.19 -17.37 -1.39
CA VAL A 30 11.88 -18.40 -0.60
C VAL A 30 10.86 -19.40 -0.08
N PHE A 31 11.16 -20.67 -0.21
CA PHE A 31 10.42 -21.77 0.40
C PHE A 31 11.29 -22.47 1.44
N LEU A 32 10.85 -22.43 2.69
CA LEU A 32 11.56 -23.02 3.83
C LEU A 32 10.81 -24.27 4.32
N GLY A 33 11.49 -25.43 4.37
CA GLY A 33 10.87 -26.67 4.83
C GLY A 33 11.64 -27.94 4.44
N ALA A 34 11.01 -29.08 4.61
CA ALA A 34 11.62 -30.38 4.31
C ALA A 34 11.48 -30.76 2.83
N THR A 35 12.50 -31.39 2.28
CA THR A 35 12.55 -32.01 0.95
C THR A 35 13.30 -33.35 1.01
N GLN A 36 13.07 -34.21 0.02
CA GLN A 36 13.69 -35.55 -0.01
C GLN A 36 15.22 -35.50 -0.13
N ALA A 37 15.73 -34.60 -0.96
CA ALA A 37 17.15 -34.46 -1.26
C ALA A 37 17.53 -32.96 -1.31
N GLY A 38 18.76 -32.67 -1.70
CA GLY A 38 19.25 -31.31 -1.95
C GLY A 38 20.20 -30.77 -0.90
N PRO A 39 20.81 -29.60 -1.16
CA PRO A 39 21.79 -29.00 -0.28
C PRO A 39 21.16 -28.52 1.03
N VAL A 40 21.93 -28.59 2.12
CA VAL A 40 21.53 -28.17 3.47
C VAL A 40 22.34 -26.97 3.99
N ALA A 41 23.43 -26.63 3.30
CA ALA A 41 24.37 -25.62 3.76
C ALA A 41 23.94 -24.18 3.36
N ALA A 42 23.21 -24.06 2.27
CA ALA A 42 22.70 -22.77 1.75
C ALA A 42 21.44 -23.01 0.91
N PRO A 43 20.57 -22.00 0.79
CA PRO A 43 19.45 -22.04 -0.14
C PRO A 43 19.94 -22.15 -1.59
N LEU A 44 19.20 -22.88 -2.43
CA LEU A 44 19.49 -23.03 -3.85
C LEU A 44 18.37 -22.40 -4.67
N VAL A 45 18.75 -21.64 -5.70
CA VAL A 45 17.78 -21.08 -6.66
C VAL A 45 17.38 -22.14 -7.66
N VAL A 46 16.08 -22.28 -7.89
CA VAL A 46 15.48 -23.07 -8.97
C VAL A 46 14.57 -22.20 -9.81
N ARG A 47 14.55 -22.44 -11.13
CA ARG A 47 13.81 -21.63 -12.12
C ARG A 47 12.65 -22.35 -12.77
N SER A 48 12.45 -23.60 -12.40
CA SER A 48 11.31 -24.40 -12.84
C SER A 48 11.02 -25.51 -11.83
N PHE A 49 9.82 -26.08 -11.90
CA PHE A 49 9.47 -27.21 -11.06
C PHE A 49 10.30 -28.46 -11.41
N ALA A 50 10.63 -28.67 -12.70
CA ALA A 50 11.51 -29.75 -13.13
C ALA A 50 12.94 -29.61 -12.53
N GLU A 51 13.47 -28.39 -12.45
CA GLU A 51 14.74 -28.13 -11.77
C GLU A 51 14.65 -28.41 -10.26
N PHE A 52 13.51 -28.05 -9.64
CA PHE A 52 13.27 -28.43 -8.25
C PHE A 52 13.29 -29.95 -8.06
N GLU A 53 12.58 -30.71 -8.88
CA GLU A 53 12.56 -32.17 -8.77
C GLU A 53 13.96 -32.79 -8.96
N ALA A 54 14.72 -32.27 -9.92
CA ALA A 54 16.09 -32.75 -10.17
C ALA A 54 17.04 -32.49 -8.98
N GLN A 55 16.85 -31.39 -8.23
CA GLN A 55 17.74 -31.01 -7.12
C GLN A 55 17.25 -31.52 -5.75
N PHE A 56 15.93 -31.50 -5.53
CA PHE A 56 15.32 -31.71 -4.22
C PHE A 56 14.49 -33.01 -4.13
N GLY A 57 14.36 -33.72 -5.23
CA GLY A 57 13.54 -34.94 -5.33
C GLY A 57 12.12 -34.67 -5.78
N ALA A 58 11.41 -35.71 -6.19
CA ALA A 58 10.02 -35.67 -6.61
C ALA A 58 9.10 -35.21 -5.47
N LEU A 59 7.83 -34.98 -5.80
CA LEU A 59 6.80 -34.72 -4.77
C LEU A 59 6.79 -35.88 -3.74
N ALA A 60 6.58 -35.51 -2.49
CA ALA A 60 6.40 -36.44 -1.39
C ALA A 60 5.16 -36.06 -0.59
N ALA A 61 4.29 -37.04 -0.33
CA ALA A 61 2.99 -36.79 0.29
C ALA A 61 3.08 -36.04 1.62
N GLU A 62 4.07 -36.34 2.44
CA GLU A 62 4.27 -35.74 3.77
C GLU A 62 5.19 -34.50 3.77
N MET A 63 5.60 -34.02 2.59
CA MET A 63 6.46 -32.83 2.43
C MET A 63 5.76 -31.74 1.61
N PRO A 64 4.91 -30.89 2.24
CA PRO A 64 4.10 -29.88 1.56
C PRO A 64 4.89 -28.85 0.76
N LEU A 65 6.20 -28.67 1.04
CA LEU A 65 7.04 -27.72 0.34
C LEU A 65 7.07 -27.97 -1.17
N GLY A 66 7.20 -29.22 -1.63
CA GLY A 66 7.20 -29.56 -3.05
C GLY A 66 5.93 -29.11 -3.77
N TYR A 67 4.78 -29.30 -3.13
CA TYR A 67 3.47 -28.85 -3.67
C TYR A 67 3.38 -27.32 -3.72
N ALA A 68 3.88 -26.62 -2.71
CA ALA A 68 3.89 -25.15 -2.72
C ALA A 68 4.80 -24.61 -3.84
N VAL A 69 5.96 -25.21 -4.08
CA VAL A 69 6.85 -24.85 -5.20
C VAL A 69 6.20 -25.14 -6.55
N GLN A 70 5.51 -26.27 -6.70
CA GLN A 70 4.75 -26.61 -7.90
C GLN A 70 3.68 -25.54 -8.17
N GLN A 71 2.89 -25.19 -7.15
CA GLN A 71 1.86 -24.14 -7.26
C GLN A 71 2.46 -22.77 -7.60
N TYR A 72 3.64 -22.44 -7.06
CA TYR A 72 4.35 -21.21 -7.36
C TYR A 72 4.65 -21.07 -8.85
N PHE A 73 5.28 -22.07 -9.44
CA PHE A 73 5.61 -22.06 -10.88
C PHE A 73 4.35 -22.10 -11.75
N ALA A 74 3.35 -22.90 -11.38
CA ALA A 74 2.07 -22.96 -12.10
C ALA A 74 1.34 -21.61 -12.12
N ASN A 75 1.55 -20.73 -11.14
CA ASN A 75 0.91 -19.43 -11.01
C ASN A 75 1.76 -18.24 -11.49
N GLY A 76 2.91 -18.48 -12.12
CA GLY A 76 3.73 -17.46 -12.77
C GLY A 76 5.01 -17.10 -12.03
N GLY A 77 5.41 -17.88 -11.04
CA GLY A 77 6.73 -17.82 -10.40
C GLY A 77 7.85 -18.10 -11.40
N ARG A 78 9.00 -17.45 -11.18
CA ARG A 78 10.18 -17.59 -12.06
C ARG A 78 11.42 -18.06 -11.32
N ASP A 79 11.74 -17.41 -10.21
CA ASP A 79 12.91 -17.70 -9.39
C ASP A 79 12.44 -18.06 -7.98
N ALA A 80 12.72 -19.28 -7.54
CA ALA A 80 12.43 -19.75 -6.19
C ALA A 80 13.74 -20.14 -5.49
N LEU A 81 13.97 -19.63 -4.28
CA LEU A 81 15.01 -20.12 -3.39
C LEU A 81 14.43 -21.23 -2.51
N ILE A 82 15.06 -22.38 -2.53
CA ILE A 82 14.66 -23.50 -1.69
C ILE A 82 15.65 -23.63 -0.54
N ALA A 83 15.15 -23.42 0.66
CA ALA A 83 15.91 -23.58 1.90
C ALA A 83 15.50 -24.90 2.56
N ARG A 84 16.29 -25.94 2.30
CA ARG A 84 16.03 -27.27 2.82
C ARG A 84 16.33 -27.37 4.31
N ILE A 85 15.36 -27.83 5.07
CA ILE A 85 15.51 -28.16 6.49
C ILE A 85 15.47 -29.68 6.65
N VAL A 86 16.48 -30.20 7.32
CA VAL A 86 16.50 -31.62 7.71
C VAL A 86 15.89 -31.70 9.10
N PRO A 87 14.80 -32.46 9.27
CA PRO A 87 14.22 -32.70 10.58
C PRO A 87 15.20 -33.27 11.58
N SER A 88 15.16 -32.87 12.82
CA SER A 88 15.95 -33.44 13.91
C SER A 88 15.45 -34.84 14.34
N GLY A 89 14.18 -35.15 13.99
CA GLY A 89 13.53 -36.45 14.27
C GLY A 89 12.89 -37.04 13.02
N SER A 90 11.81 -37.78 13.20
CA SER A 90 11.07 -38.43 12.11
C SER A 90 10.22 -37.48 11.28
N ALA A 91 9.88 -36.31 11.82
CA ALA A 91 9.07 -35.29 11.16
C ALA A 91 9.62 -33.89 11.44
N LEU A 92 9.34 -32.94 10.54
CA LEU A 92 9.69 -31.54 10.70
C LEU A 92 8.86 -30.91 11.83
N THR A 93 9.51 -30.12 12.66
CA THR A 93 8.88 -29.42 13.79
C THR A 93 9.17 -27.93 13.76
N ASP A 94 8.40 -27.12 14.49
CA ASP A 94 8.67 -25.70 14.67
C ASP A 94 10.06 -25.44 15.26
N ALA A 95 10.55 -26.32 16.13
CA ALA A 95 11.87 -26.21 16.73
C ALA A 95 12.99 -26.33 15.68
N ASP A 96 12.81 -27.14 14.62
CA ASP A 96 13.77 -27.25 13.52
C ASP A 96 13.83 -25.99 12.65
N LEU A 97 12.78 -25.17 12.67
CA LEU A 97 12.68 -23.92 11.90
C LEU A 97 13.14 -22.71 12.69
N SER A 98 12.66 -22.54 13.93
CA SER A 98 12.74 -21.26 14.64
C SER A 98 13.37 -21.31 16.03
N SER A 99 13.92 -22.45 16.48
CA SER A 99 14.62 -22.52 17.77
C SER A 99 15.76 -21.49 17.83
N PRO A 100 15.84 -20.65 18.88
CA PRO A 100 16.88 -19.62 19.01
C PRO A 100 18.32 -20.16 18.91
N ALA A 101 18.54 -21.41 19.31
CA ALA A 101 19.84 -22.08 19.21
C ALA A 101 20.34 -22.23 17.76
N LEU A 102 19.43 -22.28 16.78
CA LEU A 102 19.77 -22.40 15.36
C LEU A 102 20.38 -21.13 14.78
N LYS A 103 20.14 -19.98 15.40
CA LYS A 103 20.63 -18.67 14.91
C LYS A 103 22.16 -18.64 14.85
N ALA A 104 22.83 -19.05 15.91
CA ALA A 104 24.30 -19.10 15.95
C ALA A 104 24.90 -20.09 14.94
N GLN A 105 24.13 -21.13 14.60
CA GLN A 105 24.52 -22.18 13.65
C GLN A 105 24.15 -21.84 12.20
N LYS A 106 23.45 -20.72 11.95
CA LYS A 106 22.85 -20.35 10.66
C LYS A 106 22.01 -21.48 10.04
N ARG A 107 21.18 -22.11 10.87
CA ARG A 107 20.27 -23.20 10.48
C ARG A 107 18.81 -22.78 10.68
N GLY A 108 17.87 -23.61 10.24
CA GLY A 108 16.46 -23.25 10.28
C GLY A 108 16.18 -21.99 9.48
N LEU A 109 15.43 -21.05 10.05
CA LEU A 109 15.13 -19.75 9.44
C LEU A 109 16.40 -18.96 9.09
N TRP A 110 17.45 -19.05 9.90
CA TRP A 110 18.71 -18.33 9.70
C TRP A 110 19.63 -18.95 8.62
N LEU A 111 19.24 -20.09 8.02
CA LEU A 111 19.86 -20.58 6.79
C LEU A 111 19.74 -19.54 5.67
N LEU A 112 18.69 -18.71 5.71
CA LEU A 112 18.44 -17.62 4.77
C LEU A 112 19.45 -16.47 4.86
N ASP A 113 20.33 -16.44 5.86
CA ASP A 113 21.44 -15.48 5.93
C ASP A 113 22.45 -15.70 4.79
N HIS A 114 22.47 -16.89 4.21
CA HIS A 114 23.26 -17.21 3.02
C HIS A 114 22.59 -16.77 1.70
N ALA A 115 21.32 -16.38 1.72
CA ALA A 115 20.65 -15.82 0.56
C ALA A 115 20.97 -14.34 0.42
N GLU A 116 21.43 -13.93 -0.74
CA GLU A 116 21.74 -12.53 -1.01
C GLU A 116 20.48 -11.67 -0.97
N HIS A 117 19.42 -12.14 -1.64
CA HIS A 117 18.18 -11.37 -1.79
C HIS A 117 16.98 -12.30 -1.94
N PHE A 118 15.87 -11.90 -1.33
CA PHE A 118 14.53 -12.45 -1.54
C PHE A 118 13.49 -11.44 -1.05
N ASN A 119 12.27 -11.52 -1.57
CA ASN A 119 11.19 -10.56 -1.26
C ASN A 119 10.00 -11.21 -0.56
N ILE A 120 9.83 -12.53 -0.75
CA ILE A 120 8.67 -13.27 -0.29
C ILE A 120 9.17 -14.48 0.46
N LEU A 121 8.70 -14.68 1.69
CA LEU A 121 8.98 -15.86 2.51
C LEU A 121 7.72 -16.71 2.63
N CYS A 122 7.81 -17.95 2.20
CA CYS A 122 6.79 -18.98 2.32
C CYS A 122 7.31 -20.10 3.22
N ILE A 123 6.54 -20.45 4.24
CA ILE A 123 6.78 -21.60 5.10
C ILE A 123 5.55 -22.49 5.00
N PRO A 124 5.51 -23.43 4.05
CA PRO A 124 4.39 -24.37 3.92
C PRO A 124 4.23 -25.20 5.19
N PRO A 125 3.08 -25.84 5.41
CA PRO A 125 2.85 -26.71 6.57
C PRO A 125 4.00 -27.69 6.79
N LEU A 126 4.26 -28.02 8.05
CA LEU A 126 5.36 -28.92 8.44
C LEU A 126 5.16 -30.34 7.90
N SER A 127 3.90 -30.77 7.85
CA SER A 127 3.44 -32.01 7.21
C SER A 127 2.01 -31.81 6.70
N ARG A 128 1.40 -32.85 6.13
CA ARG A 128 -0.02 -32.79 5.74
C ARG A 128 -0.96 -32.55 6.92
N SER A 129 -0.60 -32.98 8.10
CA SER A 129 -1.43 -32.92 9.31
C SER A 129 -0.94 -31.89 10.33
N THR A 130 0.21 -31.27 10.10
CA THR A 130 0.83 -30.38 11.08
C THR A 130 1.12 -29.03 10.41
N ASP A 131 0.45 -28.01 10.88
CA ASP A 131 0.65 -26.64 10.43
C ASP A 131 1.80 -25.97 11.19
N VAL A 132 2.27 -24.83 10.68
CA VAL A 132 3.31 -24.01 11.31
C VAL A 132 2.73 -23.31 12.54
N GLY A 133 3.45 -23.40 13.66
CA GLY A 133 3.03 -22.80 14.92
C GLY A 133 3.33 -21.31 15.02
N ARG A 134 2.66 -20.65 15.97
CA ARG A 134 2.79 -19.22 16.22
C ARG A 134 4.23 -18.76 16.43
N VAL A 135 5.01 -19.49 17.20
CA VAL A 135 6.41 -19.14 17.51
C VAL A 135 7.24 -19.02 16.23
N THR A 136 7.01 -19.93 15.29
CA THR A 136 7.70 -19.91 14.00
C THR A 136 7.21 -18.76 13.12
N TRP A 137 5.90 -18.48 13.11
CA TRP A 137 5.38 -17.32 12.36
C TRP A 137 5.91 -16.00 12.90
N ASP A 138 5.91 -15.79 14.22
CA ASP A 138 6.41 -14.56 14.83
C ASP A 138 7.92 -14.38 14.57
N ALA A 139 8.71 -15.48 14.62
CA ALA A 139 10.13 -15.47 14.27
C ALA A 139 10.36 -15.16 12.78
N ALA A 140 9.56 -15.76 11.89
CA ALA A 140 9.63 -15.51 10.45
C ALA A 140 9.30 -14.06 10.10
N VAL A 141 8.28 -13.49 10.72
CA VAL A 141 7.90 -12.07 10.54
C VAL A 141 9.01 -11.15 11.03
N ALA A 142 9.56 -11.39 12.23
CA ALA A 142 10.66 -10.58 12.76
C ALA A 142 11.91 -10.66 11.87
N TYR A 143 12.21 -11.83 11.33
CA TYR A 143 13.31 -12.05 10.39
C TYR A 143 13.07 -11.31 9.06
N ALA A 144 11.86 -11.41 8.51
CA ALA A 144 11.49 -10.78 7.25
C ALA A 144 11.54 -9.25 7.31
N VAL A 145 11.20 -8.64 8.46
CA VAL A 145 11.38 -7.19 8.67
C VAL A 145 12.82 -6.78 8.45
N GLY A 146 13.78 -7.49 9.05
CA GLY A 146 15.21 -7.22 8.87
C GLY A 146 15.73 -7.48 7.45
N ARG A 147 15.04 -8.34 6.70
CA ARG A 147 15.39 -8.71 5.32
C ARG A 147 14.61 -7.94 4.25
N ARG A 148 13.77 -6.98 4.64
CA ARG A 148 12.88 -6.22 3.73
C ARG A 148 12.00 -7.12 2.88
N ALA A 149 11.47 -8.20 3.48
CA ALA A 149 10.64 -9.20 2.81
C ALA A 149 9.23 -9.26 3.40
N MET A 150 8.31 -9.84 2.63
CA MET A 150 6.95 -10.16 3.04
C MET A 150 6.84 -11.64 3.40
N VAL A 151 6.10 -11.96 4.46
CA VAL A 151 5.74 -13.33 4.83
C VAL A 151 4.34 -13.63 4.33
N LEU A 152 4.17 -14.72 3.59
CA LEU A 152 2.86 -15.26 3.25
C LEU A 152 2.48 -16.30 4.30
N VAL A 153 1.53 -15.93 5.15
CA VAL A 153 1.06 -16.77 6.25
C VAL A 153 -0.04 -17.69 5.74
N ASP A 154 0.11 -18.98 5.98
CA ASP A 154 -0.88 -19.98 5.62
C ASP A 154 -1.91 -20.19 6.74
N PRO A 155 -3.19 -20.39 6.40
CA PRO A 155 -4.23 -20.68 7.36
C PRO A 155 -4.10 -22.12 7.83
N PRO A 156 -4.33 -22.41 9.12
CA PRO A 156 -4.36 -23.79 9.64
C PRO A 156 -5.42 -24.63 8.92
N ALA A 157 -5.13 -25.92 8.75
CA ALA A 157 -6.08 -26.87 8.16
C ALA A 157 -7.36 -27.02 8.99
N ALA A 158 -7.29 -26.76 10.27
CA ALA A 158 -8.43 -26.80 11.20
C ALA A 158 -9.46 -25.70 10.97
N TRP A 159 -9.13 -24.62 10.23
CA TRP A 159 -10.08 -23.55 9.94
C TRP A 159 -11.07 -23.95 8.85
N MET A 160 -12.14 -24.65 9.26
CA MET A 160 -13.22 -25.08 8.36
C MET A 160 -14.28 -24.00 8.12
N ALA A 161 -14.25 -22.91 8.89
CA ALA A 161 -15.09 -21.71 8.78
C ALA A 161 -14.23 -20.45 8.83
N ALA A 162 -14.82 -19.32 8.44
CA ALA A 162 -14.13 -18.03 8.47
C ALA A 162 -13.56 -17.75 9.89
N PRO A 163 -12.25 -17.45 10.00
CA PRO A 163 -11.61 -17.24 11.29
C PRO A 163 -12.09 -15.96 11.97
N THR A 164 -12.03 -15.96 13.29
CA THR A 164 -12.25 -14.76 14.13
C THR A 164 -10.94 -13.99 14.32
N LEU A 165 -11.03 -12.78 14.87
CA LEU A 165 -9.83 -12.01 15.22
C LEU A 165 -8.98 -12.75 16.26
N SER A 166 -9.61 -13.49 17.19
CA SER A 166 -8.91 -14.32 18.17
C SER A 166 -8.10 -15.43 17.51
N ASP A 167 -8.66 -16.09 16.51
CA ASP A 167 -7.97 -17.15 15.75
C ASP A 167 -6.75 -16.60 15.03
N ILE A 168 -6.89 -15.42 14.39
CA ILE A 168 -5.80 -14.76 13.69
C ILE A 168 -4.68 -14.36 14.65
N THR A 169 -5.04 -13.75 15.78
CA THR A 169 -4.06 -13.34 16.80
C THR A 169 -3.42 -14.52 17.52
N ALA A 170 -4.08 -15.66 17.59
CA ALA A 170 -3.50 -16.90 18.09
C ALA A 170 -2.50 -17.52 17.10
N LEU A 171 -2.68 -17.27 15.79
CA LEU A 171 -1.81 -17.81 14.73
C LEU A 171 -0.53 -16.99 14.56
N VAL A 172 -0.63 -15.67 14.49
CA VAL A 172 0.49 -14.77 14.16
C VAL A 172 0.26 -13.37 14.75
N GLY A 173 1.35 -12.68 15.09
CA GLY A 173 1.32 -11.28 15.52
C GLY A 173 0.99 -10.31 14.36
N ALA A 174 0.46 -9.14 14.72
CA ALA A 174 0.21 -8.08 13.75
C ALA A 174 1.51 -7.55 13.16
N SER A 175 1.57 -7.43 11.83
CA SER A 175 2.75 -6.88 11.14
C SER A 175 2.41 -6.41 9.73
N PRO A 176 2.95 -5.28 9.26
CA PRO A 176 2.85 -4.87 7.87
C PRO A 176 3.67 -5.74 6.90
N ASN A 177 4.60 -6.55 7.42
CA ASN A 177 5.41 -7.47 6.63
C ASN A 177 4.79 -8.87 6.51
N ALA A 178 3.56 -9.08 6.95
CA ALA A 178 2.84 -10.35 6.85
C ALA A 178 1.51 -10.17 6.13
N ALA A 179 1.12 -11.16 5.34
CA ALA A 179 -0.19 -11.24 4.67
C ALA A 179 -0.75 -12.65 4.79
N LEU A 180 -1.98 -12.77 5.27
CA LEU A 180 -2.70 -14.03 5.47
C LEU A 180 -3.76 -14.20 4.38
N TYR A 181 -3.81 -15.39 3.78
CA TYR A 181 -4.77 -15.75 2.74
C TYR A 181 -5.64 -16.93 3.18
N TYR A 182 -6.96 -16.80 3.05
CA TYR A 182 -7.94 -17.80 3.46
C TYR A 182 -9.08 -17.87 2.43
N PRO A 183 -9.65 -19.03 2.17
CA PRO A 183 -9.38 -20.36 2.73
C PRO A 183 -8.24 -21.10 2.03
N ARG A 184 -8.00 -22.38 2.43
CA ARG A 184 -7.05 -23.26 1.76
C ARG A 184 -7.57 -23.68 0.38
N LEU A 185 -6.64 -24.06 -0.50
CA LEU A 185 -6.92 -24.50 -1.86
C LEU A 185 -7.31 -25.98 -1.87
N GLN A 186 -8.21 -26.37 -2.77
CA GLN A 186 -8.48 -27.78 -3.08
C GLN A 186 -8.01 -28.08 -4.50
N ALA A 187 -7.14 -29.08 -4.63
CA ALA A 187 -6.58 -29.52 -5.89
C ALA A 187 -6.43 -31.04 -5.93
N ALA A 188 -6.34 -31.60 -7.13
CA ALA A 188 -6.01 -33.00 -7.31
C ALA A 188 -4.60 -33.31 -6.77
N ASP A 189 -4.47 -34.38 -6.01
CA ASP A 189 -3.18 -34.87 -5.50
C ASP A 189 -2.67 -36.02 -6.38
N PRO A 190 -1.61 -35.78 -7.18
CA PRO A 190 -1.11 -36.79 -8.10
C PRO A 190 -0.57 -38.02 -7.37
N LEU A 191 -0.16 -37.91 -6.09
CA LEU A 191 0.32 -39.04 -5.29
C LEU A 191 -0.79 -39.84 -4.63
N ARG A 192 -2.05 -39.40 -4.78
CA ARG A 192 -3.25 -40.06 -4.24
C ARG A 192 -4.29 -40.37 -5.31
N GLY A 193 -3.84 -40.66 -6.54
CA GLY A 193 -4.73 -40.97 -7.65
C GLY A 193 -5.65 -39.83 -8.00
N ASP A 194 -5.13 -38.62 -7.97
CA ASP A 194 -5.87 -37.36 -8.27
C ASP A 194 -7.08 -37.08 -7.36
N GLN A 195 -7.12 -37.71 -6.18
CA GLN A 195 -8.13 -37.34 -5.18
C GLN A 195 -7.97 -35.88 -4.74
N LEU A 196 -9.09 -35.24 -4.50
CA LEU A 196 -9.13 -33.87 -4.03
C LEU A 196 -8.51 -33.75 -2.64
N ALA A 197 -7.50 -32.91 -2.50
CA ALA A 197 -6.79 -32.66 -1.24
C ALA A 197 -6.68 -31.16 -0.95
N SER A 198 -6.52 -30.83 0.34
CA SER A 198 -6.37 -29.45 0.81
C SER A 198 -4.90 -29.06 0.84
N PHE A 199 -4.58 -27.91 0.22
CA PHE A 199 -3.24 -27.33 0.17
C PHE A 199 -3.22 -25.91 0.72
N ALA A 200 -2.11 -25.54 1.33
CA ALA A 200 -1.86 -24.18 1.78
C ALA A 200 -1.66 -23.23 0.59
N PRO A 201 -2.16 -21.99 0.64
CA PRO A 201 -2.17 -21.09 -0.52
C PRO A 201 -0.86 -20.35 -0.79
N CYS A 202 0.14 -20.35 0.11
CA CYS A 202 1.33 -19.50 0.01
C CYS A 202 2.06 -19.64 -1.32
N GLY A 203 2.21 -20.87 -1.84
CA GLY A 203 2.88 -21.12 -3.11
C GLY A 203 2.14 -20.49 -4.29
N ALA A 204 0.84 -20.71 -4.41
CA ALA A 204 0.03 -20.14 -5.47
C ALA A 204 -0.01 -18.61 -5.39
N VAL A 205 -0.16 -18.05 -4.19
CA VAL A 205 -0.19 -16.60 -3.95
C VAL A 205 1.15 -15.97 -4.28
N ALA A 206 2.27 -16.57 -3.90
CA ALA A 206 3.61 -16.09 -4.28
C ALA A 206 3.79 -16.06 -5.81
N GLY A 207 3.28 -17.08 -6.52
CA GLY A 207 3.27 -17.12 -7.98
C GLY A 207 2.41 -15.99 -8.59
N ILE A 208 1.25 -15.71 -8.00
CA ILE A 208 0.39 -14.58 -8.42
C ILE A 208 1.09 -13.24 -8.18
N TYR A 209 1.82 -13.08 -7.08
CA TYR A 209 2.65 -11.91 -6.85
C TYR A 209 3.67 -11.74 -7.98
N ALA A 210 4.41 -12.79 -8.29
CA ALA A 210 5.42 -12.77 -9.35
C ALA A 210 4.81 -12.41 -10.72
N ARG A 211 3.67 -13.00 -11.07
CA ARG A 211 2.95 -12.70 -12.30
C ARG A 211 2.46 -11.25 -12.35
N THR A 212 1.92 -10.75 -11.25
CA THR A 212 1.43 -9.37 -11.17
C THR A 212 2.58 -8.38 -11.28
N ASP A 213 3.67 -8.61 -10.57
CA ASP A 213 4.86 -7.76 -10.62
C ASP A 213 5.44 -7.68 -12.04
N ALA A 214 5.54 -8.82 -12.71
CA ALA A 214 6.09 -8.88 -14.06
C ALA A 214 5.22 -8.17 -15.11
N SER A 215 3.89 -8.14 -14.92
CA SER A 215 2.96 -7.56 -15.88
C SER A 215 2.56 -6.11 -15.57
N ARG A 216 2.50 -5.73 -14.31
CA ARG A 216 1.90 -4.47 -13.83
C ARG A 216 2.76 -3.70 -12.83
N GLY A 217 3.85 -4.29 -12.33
CA GLY A 217 4.71 -3.73 -11.31
C GLY A 217 4.27 -4.04 -9.87
N VAL A 218 5.22 -3.93 -8.93
CA VAL A 218 5.05 -4.25 -7.50
C VAL A 218 3.99 -3.39 -6.79
N TRP A 219 3.70 -2.21 -7.34
CA TRP A 219 2.67 -1.28 -6.84
C TRP A 219 1.24 -1.69 -7.16
N LYS A 220 1.03 -2.68 -8.06
CA LYS A 220 -0.30 -3.21 -8.34
C LYS A 220 -0.67 -4.26 -7.30
N ALA A 221 -1.88 -4.13 -6.74
CA ALA A 221 -2.42 -5.15 -5.85
C ALA A 221 -2.53 -6.50 -6.56
N PRO A 222 -1.94 -7.59 -6.01
CA PRO A 222 -2.06 -8.95 -6.57
C PRO A 222 -3.43 -9.56 -6.20
N ALA A 223 -4.50 -8.88 -6.58
CA ALA A 223 -5.88 -9.23 -6.26
C ALA A 223 -6.83 -8.78 -7.37
N GLY A 224 -8.05 -9.31 -7.36
CA GLY A 224 -9.10 -9.04 -8.34
C GLY A 224 -9.15 -10.10 -9.44
N VAL A 225 -9.88 -9.81 -10.51
CA VAL A 225 -10.16 -10.78 -11.60
C VAL A 225 -8.90 -11.24 -12.35
N GLU A 226 -7.85 -10.44 -12.35
CA GLU A 226 -6.55 -10.79 -12.96
C GLU A 226 -5.73 -11.76 -12.07
N ALA A 227 -6.03 -11.82 -10.76
CA ALA A 227 -5.32 -12.65 -9.79
C ALA A 227 -5.94 -14.06 -9.66
N THR A 228 -6.13 -14.73 -10.79
CA THR A 228 -6.65 -16.10 -10.84
C THR A 228 -5.66 -17.10 -10.26
N VAL A 229 -6.17 -18.06 -9.47
CA VAL A 229 -5.40 -19.18 -8.93
C VAL A 229 -5.50 -20.34 -9.91
N LEU A 230 -4.39 -20.74 -10.49
CA LEU A 230 -4.30 -21.84 -11.46
C LEU A 230 -4.01 -23.16 -10.78
N GLY A 231 -4.47 -24.27 -11.39
CA GLY A 231 -4.19 -25.61 -10.90
C GLY A 231 -5.04 -26.04 -9.69
N VAL A 232 -6.15 -25.34 -9.43
CA VAL A 232 -7.05 -25.62 -8.30
C VAL A 232 -8.46 -25.91 -8.80
N GLN A 233 -9.18 -26.76 -8.07
CA GLN A 233 -10.56 -27.19 -8.39
C GLN A 233 -11.59 -26.60 -7.42
N GLY A 234 -11.16 -26.12 -6.25
CA GLY A 234 -12.04 -25.59 -5.23
C GLY A 234 -11.31 -24.89 -4.09
N LEU A 235 -12.10 -24.51 -3.11
CA LEU A 235 -11.64 -23.91 -1.85
C LEU A 235 -12.17 -24.75 -0.68
N SER A 236 -11.40 -24.82 0.42
CA SER A 236 -11.79 -25.59 1.62
C SER A 236 -13.04 -25.02 2.32
N ALA A 237 -13.37 -23.77 2.08
CA ALA A 237 -14.59 -23.12 2.56
C ALA A 237 -15.13 -22.15 1.51
N ALA A 238 -16.46 -22.10 1.38
CA ALA A 238 -17.14 -21.07 0.58
C ALA A 238 -17.40 -19.84 1.46
N LEU A 239 -16.99 -18.65 1.00
CA LEU A 239 -17.17 -17.40 1.73
C LEU A 239 -18.27 -16.55 1.10
N SER A 240 -19.20 -16.07 1.93
CA SER A 240 -20.16 -15.05 1.55
C SER A 240 -19.51 -13.67 1.45
N ASP A 241 -20.15 -12.72 0.76
CA ASP A 241 -19.65 -11.33 0.67
C ASP A 241 -19.53 -10.67 2.04
N ALA A 242 -20.43 -10.99 2.98
CA ALA A 242 -20.37 -10.51 4.36
C ALA A 242 -19.12 -11.04 5.10
N GLN A 243 -18.81 -12.33 4.92
CA GLN A 243 -17.61 -12.94 5.50
C GLN A 243 -16.33 -12.38 4.86
N LEU A 244 -16.29 -12.19 3.55
CA LEU A 244 -15.17 -11.55 2.85
C LEU A 244 -14.93 -10.11 3.36
N SER A 245 -16.02 -9.36 3.59
CA SER A 245 -15.93 -8.01 4.16
C SER A 245 -15.39 -8.04 5.60
N ALA A 246 -15.86 -8.97 6.43
CA ALA A 246 -15.38 -9.13 7.79
C ALA A 246 -13.89 -9.54 7.84
N LEU A 247 -13.48 -10.49 7.01
CA LEU A 247 -12.09 -10.93 6.87
C LEU A 247 -11.19 -9.77 6.43
N SER A 248 -11.62 -9.02 5.41
CA SER A 248 -10.90 -7.83 4.94
C SER A 248 -10.75 -6.80 6.06
N ALA A 249 -11.81 -6.58 6.87
CA ALA A 249 -11.73 -5.72 8.03
C ALA A 249 -10.68 -6.19 9.06
N MET A 250 -10.39 -7.45 9.16
CA MET A 250 -9.37 -8.05 10.05
C MET A 250 -7.98 -8.19 9.40
N GLY A 251 -7.79 -7.69 8.17
CA GLY A 251 -6.51 -7.80 7.45
C GLY A 251 -6.28 -9.16 6.77
N VAL A 252 -7.30 -10.00 6.68
CA VAL A 252 -7.22 -11.32 6.00
C VAL A 252 -7.70 -11.19 4.57
N ASN A 253 -6.94 -11.77 3.65
CA ASN A 253 -7.23 -11.73 2.23
C ASN A 253 -8.04 -12.96 1.82
N GLY A 254 -9.28 -12.72 1.38
CA GLY A 254 -10.16 -13.80 0.95
C GLY A 254 -9.73 -14.39 -0.40
N LEU A 255 -9.87 -15.70 -0.54
CA LEU A 255 -9.92 -16.37 -1.83
C LEU A 255 -11.39 -16.67 -2.16
N ARG A 256 -11.82 -16.41 -3.37
CA ARG A 256 -13.22 -16.65 -3.75
C ARG A 256 -13.35 -17.27 -5.13
N ALA A 257 -14.39 -18.06 -5.32
CA ALA A 257 -14.83 -18.50 -6.64
C ALA A 257 -15.75 -17.43 -7.26
N LEU A 258 -15.48 -17.06 -8.50
CA LEU A 258 -16.35 -16.19 -9.31
C LEU A 258 -17.47 -17.02 -9.98
N SER A 259 -18.52 -16.36 -10.45
CA SER A 259 -19.65 -16.99 -11.12
C SER A 259 -19.26 -17.87 -12.33
N GLY A 260 -18.10 -17.62 -12.95
CA GLY A 260 -17.54 -18.43 -14.03
C GLY A 260 -16.66 -19.61 -13.56
N GLY A 261 -16.61 -19.92 -12.26
CA GLY A 261 -15.82 -21.02 -11.70
C GLY A 261 -14.34 -20.67 -11.44
N ALA A 262 -13.85 -19.53 -11.92
CA ALA A 262 -12.48 -19.11 -11.65
C ALA A 262 -12.28 -18.75 -10.17
N ILE A 263 -11.24 -19.29 -9.56
CA ILE A 263 -10.83 -18.93 -8.19
C ILE A 263 -9.85 -17.78 -8.28
N VAL A 264 -10.07 -16.74 -7.48
CA VAL A 264 -9.25 -15.52 -7.49
C VAL A 264 -8.86 -15.10 -6.08
N VAL A 265 -7.75 -14.39 -5.98
CA VAL A 265 -7.38 -13.64 -4.77
C VAL A 265 -8.27 -12.39 -4.70
N TRP A 266 -8.98 -12.21 -3.57
CA TRP A 266 -9.95 -11.12 -3.38
C TRP A 266 -9.62 -10.25 -2.17
N GLY A 267 -8.36 -9.85 -2.03
CA GLY A 267 -7.86 -8.97 -1.00
C GLY A 267 -6.36 -8.75 -1.14
N ALA A 268 -5.88 -7.59 -0.69
CA ALA A 268 -4.47 -7.23 -0.73
C ALA A 268 -4.08 -6.41 0.51
N ARG A 269 -4.45 -6.92 1.70
CA ARG A 269 -4.15 -6.30 3.00
C ARG A 269 -3.04 -7.05 3.73
N THR A 270 -2.29 -6.30 4.49
CA THR A 270 -1.30 -6.82 5.43
C THR A 270 -1.94 -7.07 6.79
N LEU A 271 -1.25 -7.80 7.66
CA LEU A 271 -1.65 -8.01 9.06
C LEU A 271 -1.26 -6.82 9.98
N ALA A 272 -1.08 -5.62 9.43
CA ALA A 272 -0.85 -4.40 10.23
C ALA A 272 -2.02 -4.04 11.15
N GLY A 273 -3.18 -4.68 10.93
CA GLY A 273 -4.43 -4.45 11.66
C GLY A 273 -5.48 -3.71 10.85
N ALA A 274 -6.74 -4.03 11.12
CA ALA A 274 -7.88 -3.77 10.25
C ALA A 274 -8.25 -2.30 10.07
N ASP A 275 -8.28 -1.54 11.14
CA ASP A 275 -8.74 -0.15 11.18
C ASP A 275 -7.62 0.85 11.50
N THR A 276 -6.38 0.43 11.37
CA THR A 276 -5.25 1.29 11.66
C THR A 276 -5.10 2.34 10.57
N VAL A 277 -4.73 3.53 11.00
CA VAL A 277 -4.24 4.63 10.15
C VAL A 277 -2.88 4.25 9.53
N ASP A 278 -2.44 2.99 9.69
CA ASP A 278 -1.16 2.51 9.20
C ASP A 278 -1.10 2.66 7.67
N PRO A 279 -0.14 3.42 7.14
CA PRO A 279 0.05 3.58 5.71
C PRO A 279 0.32 2.25 5.00
N PHE A 280 0.88 1.26 5.71
CA PHE A 280 1.28 -0.04 5.19
C PHE A 280 0.22 -1.16 5.34
N LYS A 281 -1.03 -0.81 5.60
CA LYS A 281 -2.14 -1.79 5.64
C LYS A 281 -2.42 -2.49 4.30
N PHE A 282 -1.86 -2.00 3.20
CA PHE A 282 -2.01 -2.60 1.88
C PHE A 282 -0.71 -3.26 1.41
N VAL A 283 -0.81 -4.50 0.95
CA VAL A 283 0.30 -5.28 0.41
C VAL A 283 1.09 -4.53 -0.67
N PRO A 284 0.46 -3.93 -1.72
CA PRO A 284 1.22 -3.25 -2.77
C PRO A 284 1.95 -2.01 -2.25
N VAL A 285 1.40 -1.31 -1.26
CA VAL A 285 2.03 -0.13 -0.64
C VAL A 285 3.27 -0.55 0.15
N ARG A 286 3.14 -1.60 1.00
CA ARG A 286 4.29 -2.10 1.77
C ARG A 286 5.36 -2.69 0.87
N ARG A 287 4.99 -3.44 -0.15
CA ARG A 287 5.95 -4.03 -1.09
C ARG A 287 6.69 -2.98 -1.92
N LEU A 288 6.00 -1.91 -2.33
CA LEU A 288 6.64 -0.77 -3.00
C LEU A 288 7.66 -0.09 -2.07
N ASP A 289 7.31 0.13 -0.82
CA ASP A 289 8.20 0.70 0.19
C ASP A 289 9.46 -0.15 0.37
N LEU A 290 9.30 -1.46 0.59
CA LEU A 290 10.42 -2.40 0.72
C LEU A 290 11.30 -2.45 -0.53
N PHE A 291 10.69 -2.37 -1.72
CA PHE A 291 11.40 -2.33 -3.00
C PHE A 291 12.23 -1.06 -3.15
N ILE A 292 11.67 0.10 -2.81
CA ILE A 292 12.38 1.38 -2.87
C ILE A 292 13.54 1.37 -1.87
N GLU A 293 13.27 0.96 -0.63
CA GLU A 293 14.28 0.89 0.43
C GLU A 293 15.47 -0.02 0.06
N ASP A 294 15.18 -1.23 -0.44
CA ASP A 294 16.25 -2.19 -0.79
C ASP A 294 17.02 -1.75 -2.05
N SER A 295 16.33 -1.21 -3.06
CA SER A 295 16.96 -0.70 -4.28
C SER A 295 17.91 0.47 -3.98
N ILE A 296 17.48 1.42 -3.15
CA ILE A 296 18.32 2.56 -2.74
C ILE A 296 19.50 2.05 -1.90
N THR A 297 19.26 1.18 -0.92
CA THR A 297 20.31 0.64 -0.05
C THR A 297 21.42 -0.03 -0.87
N ARG A 298 21.06 -0.86 -1.86
CA ARG A 298 22.03 -1.55 -2.73
C ARG A 298 22.68 -0.60 -3.73
N GLY A 299 21.90 0.31 -4.31
CA GLY A 299 22.40 1.28 -5.28
C GLY A 299 23.43 2.25 -4.69
N LEU A 300 23.32 2.57 -3.41
CA LEU A 300 24.22 3.48 -2.71
C LEU A 300 25.44 2.79 -2.07
N GLN A 301 25.63 1.49 -2.21
CA GLN A 301 26.82 0.82 -1.69
C GLN A 301 28.14 1.43 -2.21
N SER A 302 28.14 1.94 -3.45
CA SER A 302 29.29 2.61 -4.05
C SER A 302 29.60 3.99 -3.43
N ALA A 303 28.72 4.55 -2.62
CA ALA A 303 28.94 5.80 -1.90
C ALA A 303 29.71 5.59 -0.57
N VAL A 304 29.84 4.35 -0.12
CA VAL A 304 30.58 3.99 1.09
C VAL A 304 32.08 4.24 0.85
N PHE A 305 32.74 4.88 1.81
CA PHE A 305 34.13 5.34 1.78
C PHE A 305 34.43 6.53 0.84
N GLU A 306 33.42 7.13 0.21
CA GLU A 306 33.59 8.40 -0.49
C GLU A 306 33.73 9.56 0.49
N PRO A 307 34.47 10.64 0.14
CA PRO A 307 34.57 11.82 0.99
C PRO A 307 33.20 12.41 1.33
N ASN A 308 32.91 12.55 2.63
CA ASN A 308 31.62 13.07 3.12
C ASN A 308 31.56 14.59 2.94
N GLY A 309 30.98 15.03 1.85
CA GLY A 309 30.87 16.44 1.51
C GLY A 309 29.75 16.74 0.49
N PRO A 310 29.54 18.03 0.19
CA PRO A 310 28.44 18.47 -0.67
C PRO A 310 28.36 17.76 -2.04
N SER A 311 29.50 17.45 -2.66
CA SER A 311 29.57 16.76 -3.94
C SER A 311 29.03 15.32 -3.86
N LEU A 312 29.31 14.60 -2.78
CA LEU A 312 28.76 13.27 -2.54
C LEU A 312 27.25 13.35 -2.31
N TRP A 313 26.79 14.29 -1.49
CA TRP A 313 25.36 14.46 -1.18
C TRP A 313 24.54 14.78 -2.43
N GLU A 314 25.08 15.62 -3.32
CA GLU A 314 24.44 15.94 -4.59
C GLU A 314 24.34 14.73 -5.53
N ARG A 315 25.42 13.94 -5.64
CA ARG A 315 25.41 12.68 -6.42
C ARG A 315 24.37 11.68 -5.86
N ILE A 316 24.31 11.49 -4.55
CA ILE A 316 23.33 10.61 -3.91
C ILE A 316 21.92 11.12 -4.20
N ARG A 317 21.65 12.41 -3.99
CA ARG A 317 20.36 13.02 -4.24
C ARG A 317 19.93 12.85 -5.70
N ALA A 318 20.82 13.13 -6.65
CA ALA A 318 20.56 12.96 -8.06
C ALA A 318 20.23 11.51 -8.42
N SER A 319 21.04 10.53 -7.99
CA SER A 319 20.80 9.11 -8.27
C SER A 319 19.45 8.61 -7.75
N VAL A 320 19.08 9.01 -6.52
CA VAL A 320 17.81 8.61 -5.90
C VAL A 320 16.63 9.33 -6.55
N THR A 321 16.79 10.61 -6.91
CA THR A 321 15.78 11.38 -7.65
C THR A 321 15.48 10.74 -9.01
N ASP A 322 16.50 10.36 -9.76
CA ASP A 322 16.35 9.71 -11.07
C ASP A 322 15.64 8.36 -10.95
N PHE A 323 15.97 7.57 -9.93
CA PHE A 323 15.29 6.30 -9.65
C PHE A 323 13.80 6.51 -9.36
N LEU A 324 13.46 7.42 -8.46
CA LEU A 324 12.07 7.72 -8.11
C LEU A 324 11.30 8.36 -9.27
N LEU A 325 11.94 9.19 -10.07
CA LEU A 325 11.36 9.76 -11.29
C LEU A 325 11.04 8.65 -12.30
N GLY A 326 11.89 7.63 -12.39
CA GLY A 326 11.63 6.43 -13.19
C GLY A 326 10.36 5.70 -12.71
N LEU A 327 10.18 5.52 -11.42
CA LEU A 327 8.96 4.91 -10.83
C LEU A 327 7.72 5.78 -11.04
N PHE A 328 7.84 7.10 -10.90
CA PHE A 328 6.75 8.04 -11.18
C PHE A 328 6.28 7.93 -12.63
N ARG A 329 7.21 7.93 -13.60
CA ARG A 329 6.90 7.79 -15.03
C ARG A 329 6.24 6.44 -15.37
N GLN A 330 6.54 5.39 -14.60
CA GLN A 330 5.88 4.08 -14.71
C GLN A 330 4.49 4.06 -14.06
N GLY A 331 4.06 5.14 -13.41
CA GLY A 331 2.78 5.22 -12.72
C GLY A 331 2.75 4.47 -11.38
N ALA A 332 3.90 4.31 -10.72
CA ALA A 332 3.99 3.66 -9.41
C ALA A 332 3.57 4.58 -8.25
N LEU A 333 3.68 5.89 -8.45
CA LEU A 333 3.46 6.92 -7.43
C LEU A 333 2.25 7.77 -7.76
N GLN A 334 1.61 8.33 -6.73
CA GLN A 334 0.48 9.24 -6.84
C GLN A 334 0.98 10.68 -6.96
N GLY A 335 0.34 11.49 -7.81
CA GLY A 335 0.61 12.91 -8.05
C GLY A 335 0.55 13.24 -9.52
N ASP A 336 0.30 14.48 -9.86
CA ASP A 336 0.29 14.97 -11.24
C ASP A 336 1.68 15.48 -11.65
N THR A 337 2.50 15.85 -10.66
CA THR A 337 3.89 16.29 -10.85
C THR A 337 4.86 15.47 -9.98
N PRO A 338 6.15 15.39 -10.33
CA PRO A 338 7.14 14.71 -9.51
C PRO A 338 7.23 15.23 -8.08
N GLU A 339 7.07 16.55 -7.89
CA GLU A 339 7.16 17.22 -6.58
C GLU A 339 6.00 16.84 -5.64
N GLU A 340 4.84 16.47 -6.21
CA GLU A 340 3.71 15.92 -5.45
C GLU A 340 3.90 14.45 -5.13
N ALA A 341 4.61 13.73 -6.01
CA ALA A 341 4.77 12.29 -5.93
C ALA A 341 5.88 11.86 -4.97
N PHE A 342 6.98 12.60 -4.90
CA PHE A 342 8.10 12.25 -4.03
C PHE A 342 9.00 13.45 -3.72
N PHE A 343 9.84 13.30 -2.68
CA PHE A 343 10.94 14.21 -2.41
C PHE A 343 12.18 13.44 -1.96
N VAL A 344 13.35 14.03 -2.23
CA VAL A 344 14.65 13.51 -1.81
C VAL A 344 15.46 14.64 -1.18
N ARG A 345 15.92 14.43 0.04
CA ARG A 345 16.77 15.39 0.75
C ARG A 345 18.05 14.71 1.21
N CYS A 346 19.16 15.23 0.78
CA CYS A 346 20.49 14.86 1.22
C CYS A 346 21.37 16.12 1.09
N ASP A 347 21.43 16.90 2.15
CA ASP A 347 22.10 18.19 2.20
C ASP A 347 22.45 18.59 3.65
N ALA A 348 23.03 19.78 3.85
CA ALA A 348 23.40 20.26 5.17
C ALA A 348 22.21 20.37 6.16
N SER A 349 20.96 20.43 5.69
CA SER A 349 19.77 20.47 6.56
C SER A 349 19.40 19.09 7.14
N THR A 350 19.86 18.00 6.51
CA THR A 350 19.61 16.62 6.96
C THR A 350 20.69 16.08 7.89
N MET A 351 21.82 16.78 8.02
CA MET A 351 23.00 16.34 8.76
C MET A 351 23.43 17.37 9.77
N THR A 352 23.84 16.93 10.94
CA THR A 352 24.53 17.76 11.92
C THR A 352 26.04 17.71 11.67
N GLN A 353 26.82 18.67 12.23
CA GLN A 353 28.27 18.60 12.17
C GLN A 353 28.79 17.30 12.78
N GLN A 354 28.18 16.84 13.86
CA GLN A 354 28.51 15.56 14.49
C GLN A 354 28.35 14.37 13.55
N ASP A 355 27.28 14.35 12.75
CA ASP A 355 27.06 13.29 11.74
C ASP A 355 28.19 13.30 10.69
N ILE A 356 28.58 14.50 10.24
CA ILE A 356 29.68 14.67 9.27
C ILE A 356 30.98 14.17 9.85
N ASP A 357 31.31 14.56 11.08
CA ASP A 357 32.53 14.17 11.79
C ASP A 357 32.58 12.65 12.05
N GLN A 358 31.44 12.01 12.21
CA GLN A 358 31.30 10.55 12.35
C GLN A 358 31.26 9.81 11.00
N GLY A 359 31.40 10.52 9.88
CA GLY A 359 31.31 9.90 8.55
C GLY A 359 29.92 9.43 8.15
N THR A 360 28.86 9.93 8.81
CA THR A 360 27.46 9.54 8.55
C THR A 360 26.83 10.46 7.52
N VAL A 361 26.22 9.87 6.48
CA VAL A 361 25.38 10.59 5.51
C VAL A 361 23.92 10.21 5.75
N LYS A 362 23.05 11.20 5.95
CA LYS A 362 21.61 10.99 6.15
C LYS A 362 20.86 11.39 4.88
N LEU A 363 20.16 10.41 4.33
CA LEU A 363 19.25 10.56 3.19
C LEU A 363 17.81 10.47 3.71
N VAL A 364 16.98 11.43 3.35
CA VAL A 364 15.53 11.42 3.64
C VAL A 364 14.77 11.35 2.34
N VAL A 365 13.98 10.30 2.19
CA VAL A 365 13.12 10.04 1.03
C VAL A 365 11.68 9.97 1.49
N GLY A 366 10.78 10.66 0.79
CA GLY A 366 9.35 10.52 0.97
C GLY A 366 8.68 10.33 -0.38
N PHE A 367 7.65 9.49 -0.42
CA PHE A 367 6.89 9.23 -1.63
C PHE A 367 5.41 9.02 -1.32
N ALA A 368 4.56 9.29 -2.30
CA ALA A 368 3.12 9.09 -2.24
C ALA A 368 2.73 7.80 -2.98
N PRO A 369 2.46 6.67 -2.27
CA PRO A 369 2.12 5.42 -2.93
C PRO A 369 0.69 5.43 -3.46
N LEU A 370 0.46 4.78 -4.60
CA LEU A 370 -0.88 4.45 -5.07
C LEU A 370 -1.54 3.46 -4.10
N ARG A 371 -2.80 3.75 -3.74
CA ARG A 371 -3.61 2.85 -2.91
C ARG A 371 -4.59 2.07 -3.79
N PRO A 372 -4.79 0.77 -3.54
CA PRO A 372 -5.76 0.00 -4.30
C PRO A 372 -7.18 0.50 -4.05
N ALA A 373 -8.00 0.57 -5.11
CA ALA A 373 -9.44 0.80 -4.98
C ALA A 373 -10.10 -0.53 -4.58
N GLU A 374 -10.50 -0.65 -3.30
CA GLU A 374 -11.20 -1.84 -2.80
C GLU A 374 -12.72 -1.75 -3.04
N PHE A 375 -13.26 -0.53 -3.17
CA PHE A 375 -14.69 -0.31 -3.34
C PHE A 375 -14.95 0.62 -4.53
N VAL A 376 -15.74 0.15 -5.49
CA VAL A 376 -16.26 0.96 -6.59
C VAL A 376 -17.75 1.18 -6.35
N ILE A 377 -18.14 2.44 -6.15
CA ILE A 377 -19.54 2.81 -5.95
C ILE A 377 -20.08 3.35 -7.27
N ILE A 378 -21.04 2.66 -7.85
CA ILE A 378 -21.70 3.06 -9.09
C ILE A 378 -23.05 3.69 -8.73
N GLY A 379 -23.18 4.99 -8.99
CA GLY A 379 -24.46 5.70 -8.91
C GLY A 379 -25.14 5.64 -10.28
N ILE A 380 -26.26 4.91 -10.38
CA ILE A 380 -27.09 4.87 -11.59
C ILE A 380 -28.35 5.67 -11.33
N GLY A 381 -28.61 6.72 -12.13
CA GLY A 381 -29.83 7.51 -12.10
C GLY A 381 -30.42 7.63 -13.50
N SER A 382 -31.75 7.53 -13.64
CA SER A 382 -32.44 7.90 -14.86
C SER A 382 -32.71 9.40 -14.88
N PHE A 383 -32.27 10.07 -15.93
CA PHE A 383 -32.52 11.50 -16.12
C PHE A 383 -33.58 11.71 -17.20
N ALA A 384 -34.57 12.57 -16.93
CA ALA A 384 -35.47 13.05 -17.98
C ALA A 384 -34.65 13.95 -18.93
N LYS A 385 -34.91 13.84 -20.23
CA LYS A 385 -34.15 14.41 -21.35
C LYS A 385 -33.95 15.95 -21.30
N ASP A 386 -34.66 16.65 -20.43
CA ASP A 386 -34.71 18.11 -20.36
C ASP A 386 -34.05 18.73 -19.11
N ARG A 387 -33.27 17.94 -18.34
CA ARG A 387 -32.48 18.51 -17.24
C ARG A 387 -30.97 18.35 -17.53
N PRO A 388 -30.19 19.43 -17.43
CA PRO A 388 -28.74 19.32 -17.56
C PRO A 388 -28.23 18.32 -16.53
N CYS A 389 -27.34 17.42 -16.99
CA CYS A 389 -26.70 16.40 -16.16
C CYS A 389 -26.05 17.07 -14.94
N PRO A 390 -26.46 16.75 -13.70
CA PRO A 390 -25.71 17.26 -12.56
C PRO A 390 -24.30 16.67 -12.64
N SER A 391 -23.30 17.52 -12.61
CA SER A 391 -21.90 17.10 -12.56
C SER A 391 -21.66 16.26 -11.30
N PHE A 392 -21.64 14.94 -11.45
CA PHE A 392 -21.41 13.96 -10.37
C PHE A 392 -19.94 13.93 -9.93
N LEU A 393 -19.24 15.05 -9.96
CA LEU A 393 -17.92 15.21 -9.39
C LEU A 393 -17.95 16.09 -8.13
N SER A 394 -18.94 15.89 -7.26
CA SER A 394 -18.76 16.33 -5.89
C SER A 394 -17.92 15.28 -5.17
N ARG A 395 -16.63 15.55 -5.04
CA ARG A 395 -15.73 14.78 -4.20
C ARG A 395 -16.31 14.69 -2.78
N HIS A 396 -16.98 13.59 -2.48
CA HIS A 396 -17.30 13.25 -1.10
C HIS A 396 -16.01 12.75 -0.43
N TYR A 397 -15.18 13.69 0.02
CA TYR A 397 -14.15 13.36 0.98
C TYR A 397 -14.82 12.93 2.28
N ARG A 398 -15.01 11.62 2.46
CA ARG A 398 -15.19 11.05 3.78
C ARG A 398 -13.83 11.11 4.48
N ILE A 399 -13.56 12.23 5.16
CA ILE A 399 -12.47 12.29 6.14
C ILE A 399 -12.93 11.45 7.34
N ARG A 400 -12.58 10.16 7.35
CA ARG A 400 -12.60 9.35 8.58
C ARG A 400 -11.21 9.39 9.17
N SER A 401 -11.14 10.00 10.35
CA SER A 401 -10.14 9.90 11.41
C SER A 401 -8.66 10.05 11.02
N ALA A 402 -8.20 11.27 11.00
CA ALA A 402 -6.90 11.62 11.56
C ALA A 402 -7.10 13.00 12.18
N ARG A 403 -7.00 13.09 13.47
CA ARG A 403 -6.86 14.27 14.37
C ARG A 403 -7.03 15.66 13.74
N TYR A 404 -8.07 15.88 12.93
CA TYR A 404 -8.53 17.18 12.52
C TYR A 404 -9.61 17.61 13.50
N ALA A 405 -9.38 18.68 14.22
CA ALA A 405 -10.44 19.34 14.98
C ALA A 405 -11.09 20.38 14.06
N LEU A 406 -12.35 20.15 13.71
CA LEU A 406 -13.18 21.12 13.01
C LEU A 406 -13.80 22.04 14.05
N ARG A 407 -13.49 23.34 13.97
CA ARG A 407 -14.06 24.37 14.82
C ARG A 407 -14.82 25.37 13.97
N VAL A 408 -16.08 25.61 14.27
CA VAL A 408 -16.88 26.65 13.66
C VAL A 408 -17.05 27.76 14.69
N ILE A 409 -16.64 28.96 14.32
CA ILE A 409 -16.73 30.17 15.14
C ILE A 409 -17.79 31.07 14.54
N TRP A 410 -18.70 31.53 15.38
CA TRP A 410 -19.83 32.36 15.03
C TRP A 410 -19.80 33.63 15.89
N ASP A 411 -19.65 34.80 15.24
CA ASP A 411 -19.45 36.08 15.94
C ASP A 411 -18.35 36.03 17.03
N GLY A 412 -17.30 35.27 16.81
CA GLY A 412 -16.19 35.13 17.75
C GLY A 412 -16.31 34.00 18.77
N GLU A 413 -17.47 33.35 18.90
CA GLU A 413 -17.69 32.21 19.79
C GLU A 413 -17.70 30.89 19.05
N ALA A 414 -17.10 29.83 19.65
CA ALA A 414 -17.04 28.50 19.04
C ALA A 414 -18.37 27.76 19.25
N ILE A 415 -18.99 27.33 18.15
CA ILE A 415 -20.21 26.50 18.20
C ILE A 415 -19.87 25.07 18.59
N ALA A 416 -20.49 24.57 19.66
CA ALA A 416 -20.35 23.18 20.09
C ALA A 416 -21.16 22.21 19.21
N GLY A 417 -20.69 20.96 19.09
CA GLY A 417 -21.43 19.86 18.51
C GLY A 417 -21.47 19.82 16.97
N VAL A 418 -20.65 20.57 16.27
CA VAL A 418 -20.56 20.50 14.80
C VAL A 418 -19.97 19.16 14.40
N ARG A 419 -20.73 18.37 13.61
CA ARG A 419 -20.34 17.06 13.11
C ARG A 419 -19.82 17.09 11.68
N ARG A 420 -20.34 18.00 10.86
CA ARG A 420 -20.02 18.08 9.44
C ARG A 420 -20.27 19.47 8.89
N VAL A 421 -19.41 19.87 7.95
CA VAL A 421 -19.59 21.07 7.12
C VAL A 421 -19.53 20.64 5.66
N ARG A 422 -20.49 21.12 4.84
CA ARG A 422 -20.56 20.85 3.40
C ARG A 422 -20.66 22.17 2.64
N GLY A 423 -20.35 22.16 1.32
CA GLY A 423 -20.54 23.33 0.47
C GLY A 423 -19.38 24.35 0.53
N LEU A 424 -18.15 23.86 0.81
CA LEU A 424 -16.95 24.72 0.78
C LEU A 424 -16.38 24.91 -0.64
N GLY A 425 -17.20 24.68 -1.67
CA GLY A 425 -16.84 24.77 -3.08
C GLY A 425 -17.10 26.14 -3.69
N GLN A 426 -16.29 26.49 -4.68
CA GLN A 426 -16.55 27.60 -5.60
C GLN A 426 -16.63 27.06 -7.03
N LEU A 427 -17.59 27.53 -7.79
CA LEU A 427 -17.75 27.22 -9.21
C LEU A 427 -17.46 28.49 -10.02
N THR A 428 -16.44 28.43 -10.86
CA THR A 428 -16.15 29.52 -11.81
C THR A 428 -16.65 29.10 -13.19
N GLU A 429 -17.58 29.86 -13.74
CA GLU A 429 -18.09 29.60 -15.08
C GLU A 429 -17.05 30.03 -16.13
N LEU A 430 -16.81 29.20 -17.12
CA LEU A 430 -16.02 29.56 -18.29
C LEU A 430 -16.99 30.03 -19.39
N VAL A 431 -16.91 31.30 -19.78
CA VAL A 431 -17.78 31.90 -20.80
C VAL A 431 -16.99 31.98 -22.11
N SER A 432 -17.55 31.38 -23.15
CA SER A 432 -17.00 31.49 -24.50
C SER A 432 -17.50 32.81 -25.13
N VAL A 433 -16.59 33.73 -25.37
CA VAL A 433 -16.87 35.01 -26.04
C VAL A 433 -16.32 34.93 -27.48
N ARG A 434 -17.15 35.26 -28.46
CA ARG A 434 -16.73 35.45 -29.86
C ARG A 434 -16.38 36.91 -30.07
N ASP A 435 -15.17 37.16 -30.53
CA ASP A 435 -14.73 38.49 -30.91
C ASP A 435 -15.29 38.84 -32.31
N GLY A 436 -15.91 40.01 -32.41
CA GLY A 436 -16.62 40.41 -33.65
C GLY A 436 -15.75 40.61 -34.88
N GLY A 437 -14.43 40.43 -34.77
CA GLY A 437 -13.47 40.60 -35.87
C GLY A 437 -12.98 39.31 -36.52
N ASP A 438 -13.20 38.13 -35.90
CA ASP A 438 -12.80 36.85 -36.49
C ASP A 438 -13.88 35.77 -36.20
N PRO A 439 -14.66 35.37 -37.20
CA PRO A 439 -15.78 34.45 -37.04
C PRO A 439 -15.35 33.01 -36.62
N ASN A 440 -14.07 32.65 -36.72
CA ASN A 440 -13.56 31.30 -36.43
C ASN A 440 -12.81 31.17 -35.09
N ALA A 441 -12.56 32.27 -34.38
CA ALA A 441 -11.87 32.25 -33.10
C ALA A 441 -12.85 32.44 -31.92
N SER A 442 -13.05 31.43 -31.08
CA SER A 442 -13.71 31.57 -29.79
C SER A 442 -12.69 31.69 -28.68
N ARG A 443 -12.76 32.73 -27.89
CA ARG A 443 -11.90 32.94 -26.72
C ARG A 443 -12.67 32.56 -25.46
N VAL A 444 -12.07 31.70 -24.63
CA VAL A 444 -12.64 31.34 -23.33
C VAL A 444 -12.20 32.37 -22.29
N VAL A 445 -13.16 33.04 -21.67
CA VAL A 445 -12.93 34.03 -20.62
C VAL A 445 -13.48 33.50 -19.31
N VAL A 446 -12.77 33.76 -18.21
CA VAL A 446 -13.21 33.40 -16.87
C VAL A 446 -14.43 34.25 -16.50
N GLY A 447 -15.59 33.63 -16.35
CA GLY A 447 -16.84 34.22 -15.96
C GLY A 447 -16.97 34.40 -14.44
N PRO A 448 -18.17 34.82 -13.95
CA PRO A 448 -18.39 35.06 -12.54
C PRO A 448 -18.26 33.77 -11.72
N THR A 449 -17.61 33.90 -10.56
CA THR A 449 -17.48 32.81 -9.60
C THR A 449 -18.72 32.77 -8.69
N LYS A 450 -19.39 31.61 -8.63
CA LYS A 450 -20.50 31.32 -7.73
C LYS A 450 -20.02 30.45 -6.57
N PHE A 451 -20.47 30.74 -5.36
CA PHE A 451 -20.17 29.97 -4.15
C PHE A 451 -21.34 29.05 -3.80
N GLU A 452 -21.05 27.82 -3.42
CA GLU A 452 -22.08 26.90 -2.94
C GLU A 452 -22.56 27.29 -1.53
N PRO A 453 -23.84 27.01 -1.19
CA PRO A 453 -24.35 27.24 0.16
C PRO A 453 -23.64 26.32 1.16
N VAL A 454 -23.12 26.87 2.26
CA VAL A 454 -22.50 26.08 3.32
C VAL A 454 -23.57 25.46 4.21
N THR A 455 -23.52 24.14 4.36
CA THR A 455 -24.41 23.38 5.25
C THR A 455 -23.63 22.90 6.46
N ILE A 456 -24.09 23.25 7.67
CA ILE A 456 -23.50 22.82 8.94
C ILE A 456 -24.43 21.82 9.60
N GLU A 457 -23.98 20.58 9.78
CA GLU A 457 -24.70 19.53 10.50
C GLU A 457 -24.21 19.49 11.96
N ARG A 458 -25.14 19.66 12.91
CA ARG A 458 -24.86 19.57 14.35
C ARG A 458 -25.42 18.28 14.94
N GLY A 459 -24.73 17.74 15.94
CA GLY A 459 -25.26 16.73 16.82
C GLY A 459 -26.13 17.36 17.93
N ILE A 460 -26.70 16.53 18.80
CA ILE A 460 -27.44 16.98 19.99
C ILE A 460 -26.45 17.69 20.92
N THR A 461 -26.69 18.96 21.23
CA THR A 461 -25.87 19.77 22.14
C THR A 461 -26.76 20.53 23.12
N ARG A 462 -26.20 21.00 24.23
CA ARG A 462 -26.90 21.88 25.19
C ARG A 462 -26.82 23.37 24.79
N ASP A 463 -26.08 23.70 23.74
CA ASP A 463 -25.96 25.07 23.23
C ASP A 463 -27.12 25.35 22.28
N ASP A 464 -28.01 26.26 22.66
CA ASP A 464 -29.23 26.64 21.95
C ASP A 464 -29.11 27.94 21.16
N ALA A 465 -27.93 28.54 21.12
CA ALA A 465 -27.72 29.86 20.45
C ALA A 465 -28.03 29.80 18.95
N PHE A 466 -27.72 28.70 18.30
CA PHE A 466 -28.03 28.47 16.89
C PHE A 466 -29.53 28.28 16.65
N GLU A 467 -30.22 27.50 17.47
CA GLU A 467 -31.67 27.30 17.38
C GLU A 467 -32.43 28.59 17.61
N LYS A 468 -32.03 29.40 18.58
CA LYS A 468 -32.64 30.73 18.85
C LYS A 468 -32.50 31.64 17.66
N TRP A 469 -31.31 31.72 17.06
CA TRP A 469 -31.09 32.49 15.85
C TRP A 469 -31.90 31.99 14.66
N ALA A 470 -31.89 30.69 14.40
CA ALA A 470 -32.64 30.06 13.31
C ALA A 470 -34.15 30.20 13.48
N HIS A 471 -34.64 30.25 14.73
CA HIS A 471 -36.03 30.48 15.06
C HIS A 471 -36.44 31.96 14.80
N ALA A 472 -35.60 32.89 15.21
CA ALA A 472 -35.81 34.34 14.92
C ALA A 472 -35.86 34.62 13.40
N MET A 473 -35.02 33.95 12.61
CA MET A 473 -35.02 34.08 11.16
C MET A 473 -36.29 33.53 10.51
N ARG A 474 -36.86 32.44 11.02
CA ARG A 474 -38.11 31.83 10.52
C ARG A 474 -39.34 32.68 10.84
N GLN A 475 -39.31 33.53 11.89
CA GLN A 475 -40.40 34.41 12.26
C GLN A 475 -40.44 35.73 11.47
N GLY A 476 -39.61 35.86 10.43
CA GLY A 476 -39.71 37.00 9.50
C GLY A 476 -39.18 38.33 10.05
N ALA A 477 -38.28 38.32 11.00
CA ALA A 477 -37.61 39.55 11.45
C ALA A 477 -36.76 40.11 10.30
N ALA A 478 -37.26 41.15 9.62
CA ALA A 478 -36.63 41.81 8.48
C ALA A 478 -35.25 42.45 8.80
N SER A 479 -34.83 42.40 10.05
CA SER A 479 -33.57 42.94 10.56
C SER A 479 -32.71 41.92 11.35
N ALA A 480 -32.81 40.65 11.07
CA ALA A 480 -31.89 39.71 11.73
C ALA A 480 -30.44 40.07 11.36
N PRO A 481 -29.57 40.27 12.35
CA PRO A 481 -28.20 40.69 12.10
C PRO A 481 -27.44 39.63 11.28
N ARG A 482 -26.65 40.08 10.32
CA ARG A 482 -25.68 39.23 9.61
C ARG A 482 -24.72 38.67 10.64
N LYS A 483 -24.38 37.39 10.49
CA LYS A 483 -23.46 36.72 11.36
C LYS A 483 -22.19 36.35 10.59
N ASP A 484 -21.03 36.60 11.19
CA ASP A 484 -19.75 36.16 10.63
C ASP A 484 -19.46 34.73 11.06
N VAL A 485 -19.33 33.86 10.07
CA VAL A 485 -19.00 32.44 10.30
C VAL A 485 -17.57 32.18 9.86
N ARG A 486 -16.74 31.67 10.78
CA ARG A 486 -15.39 31.25 10.52
C ARG A 486 -15.26 29.74 10.75
N ILE A 487 -14.75 29.02 9.76
CA ILE A 487 -14.51 27.59 9.84
C ILE A 487 -12.99 27.37 9.95
N GLU A 488 -12.57 26.75 11.04
CA GLU A 488 -11.17 26.43 11.30
C GLU A 488 -10.96 24.93 11.27
N LEU A 489 -10.00 24.50 10.45
CA LEU A 489 -9.50 23.13 10.42
C LEU A 489 -8.13 23.11 11.12
N HIS A 490 -8.03 22.39 12.21
CA HIS A 490 -6.77 22.20 12.93
C HIS A 490 -6.19 20.82 12.62
N TYR A 491 -4.94 20.78 12.15
CA TYR A 491 -4.16 19.57 11.93
C TYR A 491 -2.81 19.68 12.63
N GLY A 492 -2.68 19.07 13.81
CA GLY A 492 -1.51 19.28 14.66
C GLY A 492 -1.35 20.77 14.96
N GLU A 493 -0.17 21.32 14.64
CA GLU A 493 0.13 22.76 14.81
C GLU A 493 -0.34 23.64 13.62
N ARG A 494 -0.83 23.05 12.53
CA ARG A 494 -1.29 23.79 11.35
C ARG A 494 -2.76 24.14 11.47
N ARG A 495 -3.09 25.38 11.14
CA ARG A 495 -4.44 25.93 11.16
C ARG A 495 -4.80 26.45 9.76
N LEU A 496 -5.86 25.91 9.17
CA LEU A 496 -6.47 26.43 7.97
C LEU A 496 -7.76 27.16 8.37
N THR A 497 -7.86 28.43 8.05
CA THR A 497 -9.04 29.26 8.38
C THR A 497 -9.74 29.67 7.10
N VAL A 498 -11.03 29.41 7.01
CA VAL A 498 -11.90 29.88 5.93
C VAL A 498 -12.99 30.72 6.57
N ALA A 499 -13.07 32.02 6.21
CA ALA A 499 -14.04 32.95 6.77
C ALA A 499 -15.09 33.33 5.72
N TRP A 500 -16.35 33.33 6.11
CA TRP A 500 -17.46 33.81 5.32
C TRP A 500 -18.28 34.87 6.08
N GLY A 501 -18.64 35.95 5.38
CA GLY A 501 -19.73 36.83 5.83
C GLY A 501 -21.06 36.21 5.39
N ALA A 502 -21.90 35.77 6.33
CA ALA A 502 -23.09 35.00 6.03
C ALA A 502 -24.37 35.85 6.04
N GLN A 503 -25.19 35.71 4.98
CA GLN A 503 -26.61 36.07 4.99
C GLN A 503 -27.44 34.81 5.04
N ALA A 504 -28.39 34.72 5.96
CA ALA A 504 -29.31 33.60 5.99
C ALA A 504 -30.45 33.82 4.99
N GLY A 505 -30.73 32.78 4.21
CA GLY A 505 -31.92 32.70 3.36
C GLY A 505 -33.06 31.93 4.03
N ALA A 506 -34.27 32.05 3.53
CA ALA A 506 -35.55 31.53 4.10
C ALA A 506 -35.62 29.99 4.32
N ALA A 507 -34.59 29.22 3.96
CA ALA A 507 -34.54 27.77 4.11
C ALA A 507 -33.43 27.27 5.06
N GLY A 508 -32.85 28.13 5.90
CA GLY A 508 -31.73 27.73 6.77
C GLY A 508 -30.40 27.53 6.03
N GLN A 509 -30.29 27.98 4.79
CA GLN A 509 -29.05 27.94 4.00
C GLN A 509 -28.28 29.27 4.20
N ILE A 510 -26.99 29.15 4.46
CA ILE A 510 -26.10 30.30 4.62
C ILE A 510 -25.50 30.64 3.25
N ARG A 511 -25.78 31.82 2.69
CA ARG A 511 -25.14 32.35 1.47
C ARG A 511 -24.06 33.34 1.85
N GLY A 512 -22.83 33.11 1.39
CA GLY A 512 -21.67 33.92 1.73
C GLY A 512 -21.21 34.85 0.60
N THR A 513 -20.65 36.01 0.96
CA THR A 513 -19.92 36.91 0.06
C THR A 513 -18.43 36.85 0.40
N ARG A 514 -17.61 36.52 -0.59
CA ARG A 514 -16.13 36.40 -0.64
C ARG A 514 -15.44 35.70 0.54
N PRO A 515 -14.86 34.53 0.32
CA PRO A 515 -13.92 33.91 1.28
C PRO A 515 -12.56 34.63 1.25
N GLN A 516 -12.01 34.94 2.41
CA GLN A 516 -10.60 35.26 2.57
C GLN A 516 -9.89 34.05 3.14
N CYS A 517 -8.95 33.50 2.38
CA CYS A 517 -8.11 32.37 2.82
C CYS A 517 -6.80 32.95 3.40
N ARG A 518 -6.52 32.69 4.67
CA ARG A 518 -5.20 32.96 5.26
C ARG A 518 -4.64 31.63 5.78
N GLN A 519 -3.47 31.29 5.30
CA GLN A 519 -2.62 30.25 5.90
C GLN A 519 -1.70 30.94 6.92
N GLN A 520 -1.68 30.43 8.12
CA GLN A 520 -0.67 30.73 9.14
C GLN A 520 0.03 29.44 9.55
#